data_0079d0b3c5589f54a8f4fb02029e17c9
#
_entry.id   0079d0b3c5589f54a8f4fb02029e17c9
#
_cell.length_a   1.000
_cell.length_b   1.000
_cell.length_c   1.000
_cell.angle_alpha   90.00
_cell.angle_beta   90.00
_cell.angle_gamma   90.00
#
_symmetry.space_group_name_H-M   'P 1'
#
loop_
_entity.id
_entity.type
_entity.pdbx_description
1 polymer ?
#
loop_
_entity_poly.entity_id
_entity_poly.type
_entity_poly.pdbx_seq_one_letter_code
_entity_poly.pdbx_strand_id
1 'polypeptide(L)'
;MAENKKNEEGQAKKVDYDFAAHETPIFNEWVEEGYFHRSKGQGEHADDTFTIVVPPPNITGVLHMGHALNETIQDTCIRRARMRGYQTRWIIGTDHAGIATQTKVDKKLADQGISRL
;
A
#
# COMPACT_ATOMS: atom_id res chain seq x y z
N MET A 1 -18.95 -21.27 -3.76
CA MET A 1 -18.34 -22.54 -4.23
C MET A 1 -17.92 -22.32 -5.68
N ALA A 2 -16.62 -22.30 -5.97
CA ALA A 2 -16.13 -22.15 -7.34
C ALA A 2 -16.27 -23.49 -8.05
N GLU A 3 -17.09 -23.55 -9.08
CA GLU A 3 -17.18 -24.72 -9.96
C GLU A 3 -15.88 -24.92 -10.71
N ASN A 4 -15.24 -26.05 -10.47
CA ASN A 4 -14.00 -26.45 -11.11
C ASN A 4 -14.33 -26.94 -12.54
N LYS A 5 -14.36 -25.99 -13.52
CA LYS A 5 -14.55 -26.33 -14.94
C LYS A 5 -13.28 -26.99 -15.46
N LYS A 6 -13.37 -28.28 -15.83
CA LYS A 6 -12.31 -29.03 -16.52
C LYS A 6 -12.30 -28.66 -18.01
N ASN A 7 -11.10 -28.63 -18.63
CA ASN A 7 -10.98 -28.55 -20.09
C ASN A 7 -11.33 -29.89 -20.74
N GLU A 8 -11.47 -29.93 -22.07
CA GLU A 8 -11.88 -31.14 -22.82
C GLU A 8 -10.90 -32.32 -22.66
N GLU A 9 -9.68 -32.08 -22.17
CA GLU A 9 -8.65 -33.09 -21.89
C GLU A 9 -8.61 -33.54 -20.42
N GLY A 10 -9.55 -33.10 -19.57
CA GLY A 10 -9.63 -33.50 -18.17
C GLY A 10 -8.62 -32.85 -17.23
N GLN A 11 -7.80 -31.92 -17.71
CA GLN A 11 -6.88 -31.15 -16.87
C GLN A 11 -7.60 -29.99 -16.19
N ALA A 12 -7.27 -29.74 -14.92
CA ALA A 12 -7.79 -28.57 -14.20
C ALA A 12 -7.34 -27.30 -14.91
N LYS A 13 -8.29 -26.50 -15.42
CA LYS A 13 -8.00 -25.21 -16.03
C LYS A 13 -7.32 -24.34 -14.98
N LYS A 14 -6.08 -23.89 -15.24
CA LYS A 14 -5.40 -22.93 -14.38
C LYS A 14 -6.22 -21.64 -14.40
N VAL A 15 -6.89 -21.35 -13.31
CA VAL A 15 -7.60 -20.08 -13.14
C VAL A 15 -6.54 -19.05 -12.78
N ASP A 16 -6.21 -18.17 -13.72
CA ASP A 16 -5.35 -17.04 -13.40
C ASP A 16 -6.14 -16.08 -12.48
N TYR A 17 -5.45 -15.61 -11.44
CA TYR A 17 -6.03 -14.63 -10.52
C TYR A 17 -6.23 -13.30 -11.23
N ASP A 18 -7.47 -12.81 -11.26
CA ASP A 18 -7.81 -11.52 -11.85
C ASP A 18 -7.60 -10.39 -10.82
N PHE A 19 -6.42 -9.78 -10.85
CA PHE A 19 -6.05 -8.69 -9.95
C PHE A 19 -7.01 -7.50 -10.10
N ALA A 20 -7.35 -7.12 -11.33
CA ALA A 20 -8.18 -5.94 -11.60
C ALA A 20 -9.60 -6.08 -11.03
N ALA A 21 -10.16 -7.30 -11.07
CA ALA A 21 -11.48 -7.57 -10.52
C ALA A 21 -11.52 -7.56 -8.98
N HIS A 22 -10.38 -7.82 -8.30
CA HIS A 22 -10.36 -8.04 -6.86
C HIS A 22 -9.66 -6.94 -6.06
N GLU A 23 -8.58 -6.34 -6.57
CA GLU A 23 -7.77 -5.39 -5.79
C GLU A 23 -8.54 -4.11 -5.46
N THR A 24 -9.21 -3.51 -6.45
CA THR A 24 -9.95 -2.26 -6.24
C THR A 24 -11.12 -2.41 -5.26
N PRO A 25 -11.98 -3.42 -5.37
CA PRO A 25 -13.05 -3.64 -4.40
C PRO A 25 -12.52 -3.86 -2.97
N ILE A 26 -11.47 -4.68 -2.79
CA ILE A 26 -10.85 -4.92 -1.48
C ILE A 26 -10.26 -3.63 -0.91
N PHE A 27 -9.56 -2.85 -1.71
CA PHE A 27 -9.00 -1.57 -1.27
C PHE A 27 -10.09 -0.60 -0.81
N ASN A 28 -11.18 -0.48 -1.56
CA ASN A 28 -12.31 0.39 -1.21
C ASN A 28 -12.96 -0.05 0.11
N GLU A 29 -13.18 -1.36 0.30
CA GLU A 29 -13.67 -1.91 1.56
C GLU A 29 -12.75 -1.52 2.73
N TRP A 30 -11.43 -1.64 2.58
CA TRP A 30 -10.47 -1.29 3.62
C TRP A 30 -10.49 0.20 3.97
N VAL A 31 -10.73 1.07 2.97
CA VAL A 31 -10.88 2.52 3.19
C VAL A 31 -12.18 2.82 3.94
N GLU A 32 -13.29 2.24 3.50
CA GLU A 32 -14.63 2.44 4.09
C GLU A 32 -14.69 1.94 5.53
N GLU A 33 -14.11 0.77 5.80
CA GLU A 33 -14.06 0.18 7.15
C GLU A 33 -12.97 0.81 8.06
N GLY A 34 -12.14 1.71 7.51
CA GLY A 34 -11.11 2.41 8.27
C GLY A 34 -9.94 1.54 8.73
N TYR A 35 -9.65 0.44 8.05
CA TYR A 35 -8.56 -0.49 8.43
C TYR A 35 -7.16 0.14 8.38
N PHE A 36 -6.99 1.25 7.68
CA PHE A 36 -5.74 2.01 7.67
C PHE A 36 -5.53 2.89 8.90
N HIS A 37 -6.58 3.09 9.71
CA HIS A 37 -6.46 3.85 10.94
C HIS A 37 -5.80 3.02 12.06
N ARG A 38 -5.45 3.71 13.15
CA ARG A 38 -4.92 3.05 14.33
C ARG A 38 -5.88 1.96 14.80
N SER A 39 -5.40 0.71 14.86
CA SER A 39 -6.18 -0.38 15.46
C SER A 39 -6.30 -0.21 16.97
N LYS A 40 -7.42 -0.64 17.51
CA LYS A 40 -7.57 -0.81 18.97
C LYS A 40 -6.84 -2.09 19.37
N GLY A 41 -6.16 -2.05 20.50
CA GLY A 41 -5.55 -3.25 21.08
C GLY A 41 -6.60 -4.23 21.63
N GLN A 42 -6.23 -5.49 21.75
CA GLN A 42 -7.10 -6.56 22.24
C GLN A 42 -6.30 -7.59 23.03
N GLY A 43 -6.94 -8.22 24.04
CA GLY A 43 -6.33 -9.28 24.81
C GLY A 43 -5.13 -8.82 25.64
N GLU A 44 -4.11 -9.68 25.73
CA GLU A 44 -2.89 -9.50 26.54
C GLU A 44 -2.09 -8.25 26.13
N HIS A 45 -2.13 -7.86 24.85
CA HIS A 45 -1.40 -6.71 24.29
C HIS A 45 -2.28 -5.47 24.07
N ALA A 46 -3.42 -5.38 24.74
CA ALA A 46 -4.40 -4.32 24.52
C ALA A 46 -3.82 -2.89 24.71
N ASP A 47 -2.91 -2.73 25.65
CA ASP A 47 -2.26 -1.46 25.98
C ASP A 47 -0.90 -1.26 25.29
N ASP A 48 -0.39 -2.31 24.62
CA ASP A 48 0.90 -2.27 23.93
C ASP A 48 0.77 -1.64 22.54
N THR A 49 1.74 -0.82 22.17
CA THR A 49 1.77 -0.15 20.85
C THR A 49 2.86 -0.74 19.96
N PHE A 50 2.52 -0.97 18.70
CA PHE A 50 3.48 -1.33 17.65
C PHE A 50 3.36 -0.36 16.48
N THR A 51 4.37 0.47 16.28
CA THR A 51 4.38 1.51 15.25
C THR A 51 5.56 1.35 14.31
N ILE A 52 5.31 1.41 13.00
CA ILE A 52 6.35 1.50 11.98
C ILE A 52 6.17 2.82 11.22
N VAL A 53 7.30 3.49 10.97
CA VAL A 53 7.37 4.64 10.06
C VAL A 53 7.99 4.15 8.76
N VAL A 54 7.29 4.30 7.65
CA VAL A 54 7.79 3.92 6.33
C VAL A 54 8.91 4.88 5.94
N PRO A 55 10.10 4.40 5.50
CA PRO A 55 11.08 5.26 4.86
C PRO A 55 10.42 5.97 3.66
N PRO A 56 10.32 7.31 3.68
CA PRO A 56 9.49 8.02 2.71
C PRO A 56 10.09 7.97 1.31
N PRO A 57 9.35 7.52 0.29
CA PRO A 57 9.83 7.62 -1.08
C PRO A 57 9.90 9.07 -1.53
N ASN A 58 10.87 9.37 -2.42
CA ASN A 58 10.96 10.69 -3.03
C ASN A 58 9.72 10.98 -3.88
N ILE A 59 9.07 12.12 -3.66
CA ILE A 59 7.87 12.54 -4.41
C ILE A 59 8.15 12.67 -5.92
N THR A 60 9.41 12.87 -6.31
CA THR A 60 9.85 13.00 -7.70
C THR A 60 10.26 11.68 -8.32
N GLY A 61 10.33 10.60 -7.53
CA GLY A 61 10.76 9.28 -7.98
C GLY A 61 9.60 8.41 -8.48
N VAL A 62 9.97 7.32 -9.15
CA VAL A 62 9.05 6.24 -9.49
C VAL A 62 9.28 5.09 -8.52
N LEU A 63 8.20 4.51 -8.01
CA LEU A 63 8.30 3.33 -7.15
C LEU A 63 8.90 2.16 -7.92
N HIS A 64 9.71 1.36 -7.25
CA HIS A 64 10.38 0.20 -7.84
C HIS A 64 10.34 -1.00 -6.88
N MET A 65 10.84 -2.15 -7.32
CA MET A 65 10.79 -3.39 -6.54
C MET A 65 11.42 -3.30 -5.14
N GLY A 66 12.39 -2.40 -4.94
CA GLY A 66 12.95 -2.16 -3.62
C GLY A 66 11.93 -1.55 -2.63
N HIS A 67 11.08 -0.66 -3.11
CA HIS A 67 9.96 -0.14 -2.30
C HIS A 67 8.96 -1.25 -2.00
N ALA A 68 8.56 -2.02 -3.02
CA ALA A 68 7.62 -3.13 -2.84
C ALA A 68 8.11 -4.14 -1.80
N LEU A 69 9.39 -4.54 -1.85
CA LEU A 69 9.98 -5.45 -0.88
C LEU A 69 9.97 -4.87 0.54
N ASN A 70 10.43 -3.63 0.68
CA ASN A 70 10.48 -2.96 1.99
C ASN A 70 9.09 -2.83 2.62
N GLU A 71 8.12 -2.38 1.84
CA GLU A 71 6.75 -2.19 2.29
C GLU A 71 6.05 -3.52 2.59
N THR A 72 6.30 -4.57 1.82
CA THR A 72 5.76 -5.91 2.10
C THR A 72 6.26 -6.47 3.42
N ILE A 73 7.54 -6.27 3.75
CA ILE A 73 8.10 -6.70 5.04
C ILE A 73 7.42 -5.93 6.19
N GLN A 74 7.27 -4.62 6.05
CA GLN A 74 6.62 -3.79 7.06
C GLN A 74 5.15 -4.13 7.23
N ASP A 75 4.42 -4.32 6.13
CA ASP A 75 3.01 -4.75 6.14
C ASP A 75 2.85 -6.08 6.89
N THR A 76 3.72 -7.04 6.60
CA THR A 76 3.72 -8.33 7.29
C THR A 76 3.91 -8.18 8.80
N CYS A 77 4.83 -7.30 9.23
CA CYS A 77 5.07 -7.02 10.64
C CYS A 77 3.86 -6.36 11.31
N ILE A 78 3.27 -5.34 10.68
CA ILE A 78 2.07 -4.65 11.17
C ILE A 78 0.89 -5.61 11.30
N ARG A 79 0.63 -6.40 10.26
CA ARG A 79 -0.48 -7.38 10.26
C ARG A 79 -0.29 -8.43 11.34
N ARG A 80 0.94 -8.95 11.51
CA ARG A 80 1.25 -9.89 12.60
C ARG A 80 1.04 -9.28 13.97
N ALA A 81 1.50 -8.05 14.19
CA ALA A 81 1.29 -7.35 15.47
C ALA A 81 -0.20 -7.14 15.75
N ARG A 82 -0.98 -6.72 14.74
CA ARG A 82 -2.44 -6.56 14.84
C ARG A 82 -3.14 -7.87 15.21
N MET A 83 -2.76 -8.99 14.58
CA MET A 83 -3.30 -10.32 14.91
C MET A 83 -2.95 -10.77 16.34
N ARG A 84 -1.87 -10.25 16.93
CA ARG A 84 -1.48 -10.51 18.32
C ARG A 84 -2.16 -9.58 19.33
N GLY A 85 -2.98 -8.64 18.87
CA GLY A 85 -3.73 -7.74 19.73
C GLY A 85 -3.04 -6.42 20.07
N TYR A 86 -1.90 -6.08 19.44
CA TYR A 86 -1.26 -4.76 19.62
C TYR A 86 -2.09 -3.63 19.03
N GLN A 87 -1.99 -2.45 19.62
CA GLN A 87 -2.41 -1.22 18.98
C GLN A 87 -1.41 -0.88 17.87
N THR A 88 -1.79 -1.12 16.61
CA THR A 88 -0.86 -0.93 15.49
C THR A 88 -1.04 0.42 14.82
N ARG A 89 0.07 1.01 14.35
CA ARG A 89 0.07 2.18 13.50
C ARG A 89 1.18 2.08 12.45
N TRP A 90 0.81 2.23 11.18
CA TRP A 90 1.75 2.32 10.08
C TRP A 90 1.69 3.74 9.51
N ILE A 91 2.80 4.49 9.66
CA ILE A 91 2.88 5.90 9.29
C ILE A 91 3.55 6.02 7.94
N ILE A 92 2.81 6.55 6.99
CA ILE A 92 3.26 6.74 5.60
C ILE A 92 3.54 8.23 5.39
N GLY A 93 4.55 8.54 4.59
CA GLY A 93 4.90 9.90 4.19
C GLY A 93 5.63 9.90 2.86
N THR A 94 5.96 11.09 2.37
CA THR A 94 6.78 11.29 1.18
C THR A 94 7.93 12.22 1.51
N ASP A 95 9.09 12.02 0.86
CA ASP A 95 10.23 12.89 0.99
C ASP A 95 10.23 13.96 -0.11
N HIS A 96 10.47 15.22 0.30
CA HIS A 96 10.52 16.37 -0.57
C HIS A 96 11.98 16.84 -0.74
N ALA A 97 12.65 16.38 -1.78
CA ALA A 97 13.93 16.93 -2.21
C ALA A 97 13.69 18.31 -2.86
N GLY A 98 13.86 19.40 -2.11
CA GLY A 98 13.42 20.75 -2.49
C GLY A 98 13.76 21.17 -3.92
N ILE A 99 15.04 21.10 -4.32
CA ILE A 99 15.50 21.48 -5.66
C ILE A 99 14.91 20.57 -6.75
N ALA A 100 14.91 19.26 -6.54
CA ALA A 100 14.40 18.31 -7.52
C ALA A 100 12.88 18.45 -7.71
N THR A 101 12.15 18.65 -6.62
CA THR A 101 10.69 18.89 -6.65
C THR A 101 10.39 20.18 -7.40
N GLN A 102 11.12 21.27 -7.08
CA GLN A 102 10.96 22.56 -7.75
C GLN A 102 11.20 22.43 -9.25
N THR A 103 12.29 21.79 -9.68
CA THR A 103 12.61 21.60 -11.10
C THR A 103 11.50 20.87 -11.84
N LYS A 104 10.90 19.85 -11.24
CA LYS A 104 9.76 19.13 -11.85
C LYS A 104 8.52 19.99 -11.94
N VAL A 105 8.22 20.78 -10.92
CA VAL A 105 7.08 21.72 -10.93
C VAL A 105 7.27 22.80 -11.98
N ASP A 106 8.44 23.41 -12.04
CA ASP A 106 8.77 24.45 -13.02
C ASP A 106 8.61 23.92 -14.46
N LYS A 107 9.10 22.70 -14.72
CA LYS A 107 8.90 22.04 -16.03
C LYS A 107 7.43 21.82 -16.35
N LYS A 108 6.65 21.32 -15.39
CA LYS A 108 5.20 21.07 -15.59
C LYS A 108 4.45 22.39 -15.85
N LEU A 109 4.81 23.47 -15.17
CA LEU A 109 4.22 24.80 -15.42
C LEU A 109 4.61 25.34 -16.78
N ALA A 110 5.88 25.20 -17.18
CA ALA A 110 6.34 25.61 -18.52
C ALA A 110 5.63 24.85 -19.63
N ASP A 111 5.40 23.53 -19.46
CA ASP A 111 4.63 22.72 -20.42
C ASP A 111 3.16 23.20 -20.54
N GLN A 112 2.63 23.85 -19.52
CA GLN A 112 1.29 24.48 -19.50
C GLN A 112 1.30 25.95 -19.95
N GLY A 113 2.46 26.51 -20.34
CA GLY A 113 2.59 27.90 -20.73
C GLY A 113 2.53 28.89 -19.56
N ILE A 114 2.69 28.41 -18.33
CA ILE A 114 2.63 29.24 -17.13
C ILE A 114 4.06 29.62 -16.72
N SER A 115 4.36 30.91 -16.66
CA SER A 115 5.61 31.40 -16.08
C SER A 115 5.51 31.50 -14.57
N ARG A 116 6.60 31.20 -13.89
CA ARG A 116 6.68 31.26 -12.42
C ARG A 116 6.74 32.67 -11.84
N LEU A 117 6.97 33.69 -12.67
CA LEU A 117 7.02 35.08 -12.26
C LEU A 117 5.73 35.79 -12.50
#